data_ae1b4d33452cacacd8278a26dad23802
#
_entry.id   ae1b4d33452cacacd8278a26dad23802
#
_cell.length_a   1.000
_cell.length_b   1.000
_cell.length_c   1.000
_cell.angle_alpha   90.00
_cell.angle_beta   90.00
_cell.angle_gamma   90.00
#
_symmetry.space_group_name_H-M   'P 1'
#
loop_
_entity.id
_entity.type
_entity.pdbx_description
1 polymer ?
#
loop_
_entity_poly.entity_id
_entity_poly.type
_entity_poly.pdbx_seq_one_letter_code
_entity_poly.pdbx_strand_id
1 'polypeptide(L)'
;DRGLLDRRDIPALIVLALTIGPAVLIRPQVAGIVIAVLAAWLLTRVDLRRTVAVVLVLAASCMLWAAPWVVRNQDVVGGGTLISTNNGTNLCIGYNAEATGAFGQFAGCDTGERYVDGPDAERRIDVENRRRALDYIAAEPLSIPALTAKKFWATFGTDDDGLRANESFGAVEIMRPGARSVWRAATIGLYVVIMIAAIVGLALSLRRLRPLRQQAAMLTVLMTLAASLAVPLLVFGDPRFKVSFAPQIAVLAGIGCIAAFDRVRASSPT
;
A
#
# COMPACT_ATOMS: atom_id res chain seq x y z
N ASP A 1 -18.91 5.72 34.45
CA ASP A 1 -19.04 6.33 33.09
C ASP A 1 -17.66 6.67 32.55
N ARG A 2 -17.06 5.74 31.83
CA ARG A 2 -15.89 6.06 31.03
C ARG A 2 -16.40 6.78 29.77
N GLY A 3 -16.05 8.06 29.62
CA GLY A 3 -16.43 8.83 28.45
C GLY A 3 -16.08 8.13 27.14
N LEU A 4 -16.71 8.52 26.03
CA LEU A 4 -16.52 7.92 24.70
C LEU A 4 -15.03 7.82 24.32
N LEU A 5 -14.23 8.81 24.74
CA LEU A 5 -12.77 8.87 24.61
C LEU A 5 -12.20 9.34 25.95
N ASP A 6 -11.11 8.72 26.39
CA ASP A 6 -10.34 9.26 27.52
C ASP A 6 -9.71 10.58 27.10
N ARG A 7 -9.69 11.58 27.99
CA ARG A 7 -9.03 12.88 27.70
C ARG A 7 -7.58 12.73 27.26
N ARG A 8 -6.92 11.66 27.68
CA ARG A 8 -5.55 11.32 27.28
C ARG A 8 -5.42 10.87 25.82
N ASP A 9 -6.49 10.35 25.22
CA ASP A 9 -6.49 9.87 23.83
C ASP A 9 -6.75 10.99 22.82
N ILE A 10 -7.33 12.12 23.25
CA ILE A 10 -7.72 13.22 22.37
C ILE A 10 -6.54 13.81 21.61
N PRO A 11 -5.38 14.12 22.22
CA PRO A 11 -4.24 14.64 21.47
C PRO A 11 -3.74 13.68 20.39
N ALA A 12 -3.67 12.39 20.70
CA ALA A 12 -3.27 11.37 19.73
C ALA A 12 -4.26 11.26 18.57
N LEU A 13 -5.56 11.33 18.84
CA LEU A 13 -6.58 11.31 17.81
C LEU A 13 -6.54 12.56 16.91
N ILE A 14 -6.27 13.73 17.48
CA ILE A 14 -6.08 14.98 16.72
C ILE A 14 -4.88 14.85 15.78
N VAL A 15 -3.72 14.41 16.30
CA VAL A 15 -2.53 14.19 15.47
C VAL A 15 -2.81 13.18 14.36
N LEU A 16 -3.48 12.08 14.67
CA LEU A 16 -3.85 11.05 13.70
C LEU A 16 -4.80 11.61 12.63
N ALA A 17 -5.80 12.39 13.00
CA ALA A 17 -6.73 13.02 12.06
C ALA A 17 -6.02 14.03 11.15
N LEU A 18 -5.14 14.88 11.72
CA LEU A 18 -4.36 15.86 10.97
C LEU A 18 -3.34 15.23 10.01
N THR A 19 -2.92 13.99 10.25
CA THR A 19 -1.99 13.26 9.37
C THR A 19 -2.70 12.43 8.32
N ILE A 20 -3.76 11.71 8.68
CA ILE A 20 -4.50 10.81 7.76
C ILE A 20 -5.29 11.60 6.71
N GLY A 21 -5.90 12.72 7.08
CA GLY A 21 -6.67 13.53 6.15
C GLY A 21 -5.85 13.96 4.93
N PRO A 22 -4.73 14.69 5.08
CA PRO A 22 -3.89 15.06 3.95
C PRO A 22 -3.25 13.85 3.26
N ALA A 23 -2.93 12.78 4.00
CA ALA A 23 -2.34 11.57 3.42
C ALA A 23 -3.22 10.90 2.36
N VAL A 24 -4.57 11.01 2.47
CA VAL A 24 -5.50 10.51 1.45
C VAL A 24 -5.33 11.22 0.10
N LEU A 25 -4.97 12.51 0.09
CA LEU A 25 -4.70 13.25 -1.15
C LEU A 25 -3.38 12.79 -1.81
N ILE A 26 -2.38 12.43 -0.98
CA ILE A 26 -1.10 11.94 -1.48
C ILE A 26 -1.24 10.50 -2.00
N ARG A 27 -1.95 9.66 -1.21
CA ARG A 27 -2.16 8.24 -1.53
C ARG A 27 -3.56 7.80 -1.09
N PRO A 28 -4.54 7.71 -2.01
CA PRO A 28 -5.92 7.32 -1.68
C PRO A 28 -6.06 5.97 -0.98
N GLN A 29 -5.09 5.06 -1.15
CA GLN A 29 -5.05 3.79 -0.44
C GLN A 29 -4.96 3.90 1.09
N VAL A 30 -4.62 5.06 1.64
CA VAL A 30 -4.65 5.32 3.09
C VAL A 30 -6.06 5.09 3.67
N ALA A 31 -7.12 5.31 2.89
CA ALA A 31 -8.47 4.97 3.30
C ALA A 31 -8.62 3.47 3.63
N GLY A 32 -7.93 2.58 2.89
CA GLY A 32 -7.89 1.15 3.17
C GLY A 32 -7.23 0.81 4.52
N ILE A 33 -6.24 1.60 4.93
CA ILE A 33 -5.59 1.46 6.25
C ILE A 33 -6.59 1.77 7.37
N VAL A 34 -7.42 2.81 7.20
CA VAL A 34 -8.47 3.14 8.18
C VAL A 34 -9.45 1.97 8.34
N ILE A 35 -9.89 1.39 7.23
CA ILE A 35 -10.77 0.21 7.24
C ILE A 35 -10.09 -0.98 7.93
N ALA A 36 -8.81 -1.20 7.69
CA ALA A 36 -8.05 -2.28 8.32
C ALA A 36 -7.91 -2.12 9.84
N VAL A 37 -7.66 -0.90 10.32
CA VAL A 37 -7.63 -0.59 11.76
C VAL A 37 -8.98 -0.87 12.39
N LEU A 38 -10.06 -0.47 11.72
CA LEU A 38 -11.42 -0.75 12.15
C LEU A 38 -11.71 -2.24 12.29
N ALA A 39 -11.40 -2.99 11.24
CA ALA A 39 -11.61 -4.43 11.23
C ALA A 39 -10.82 -5.09 12.37
N ALA A 40 -9.56 -4.69 12.61
CA ALA A 40 -8.76 -5.19 13.73
C ALA A 40 -9.40 -4.91 15.09
N TRP A 41 -9.93 -3.70 15.30
CA TRP A 41 -10.54 -3.31 16.56
C TRP A 41 -11.88 -4.01 16.80
N LEU A 42 -12.70 -4.17 15.77
CA LEU A 42 -13.95 -4.94 15.84
C LEU A 42 -13.69 -6.41 16.18
N LEU A 43 -12.71 -7.04 15.54
CA LEU A 43 -12.33 -8.42 15.79
C LEU A 43 -11.77 -8.64 17.21
N THR A 44 -11.09 -7.65 17.76
CA THR A 44 -10.55 -7.71 19.14
C THR A 44 -11.55 -7.22 20.18
N ARG A 45 -12.75 -6.84 19.76
CA ARG A 45 -13.82 -6.33 20.62
C ARG A 45 -13.40 -5.10 21.45
N VAL A 46 -12.62 -4.21 20.87
CA VAL A 46 -12.48 -2.84 21.38
C VAL A 46 -13.89 -2.23 21.43
N ASP A 47 -14.16 -1.40 22.43
CA ASP A 47 -15.48 -0.79 22.63
C ASP A 47 -16.00 -0.20 21.30
N LEU A 48 -17.17 -0.72 20.86
CA LEU A 48 -17.77 -0.34 19.59
C LEU A 48 -18.01 1.18 19.51
N ARG A 49 -18.45 1.81 20.60
CA ARG A 49 -18.71 3.26 20.64
C ARG A 49 -17.42 4.04 20.40
N ARG A 50 -16.33 3.63 21.05
CA ARG A 50 -15.01 4.22 20.87
C ARG A 50 -14.50 4.01 19.47
N THR A 51 -14.63 2.81 18.92
CA THR A 51 -14.26 2.47 17.55
C THR A 51 -15.01 3.36 16.56
N VAL A 52 -16.34 3.44 16.68
CA VAL A 52 -17.17 4.28 15.81
C VAL A 52 -16.78 5.76 15.91
N ALA A 53 -16.54 6.29 17.11
CA ALA A 53 -16.14 7.68 17.30
C ALA A 53 -14.80 8.00 16.59
N VAL A 54 -13.79 7.14 16.75
CA VAL A 54 -12.48 7.30 16.08
C VAL A 54 -12.64 7.28 14.56
N VAL A 55 -13.45 6.36 14.05
CA VAL A 55 -13.72 6.26 12.60
C VAL A 55 -14.39 7.49 12.07
N LEU A 56 -15.43 7.95 12.74
CA LEU A 56 -16.14 9.15 12.30
C LEU A 56 -15.19 10.36 12.25
N VAL A 57 -14.28 10.50 13.23
CA VAL A 57 -13.29 11.57 13.23
C VAL A 57 -12.31 11.43 12.05
N LEU A 58 -11.80 10.21 11.81
CA LEU A 58 -10.88 9.97 10.71
C LEU A 58 -11.56 10.13 9.34
N ALA A 59 -12.77 9.61 9.19
CA ALA A 59 -13.57 9.80 7.97
C ALA A 59 -13.89 11.27 7.71
N ALA A 60 -14.30 12.01 8.75
CA ALA A 60 -14.55 13.45 8.64
C ALA A 60 -13.27 14.22 8.24
N SER A 61 -12.11 13.86 8.80
CA SER A 61 -10.84 14.44 8.39
C SER A 61 -10.53 14.15 6.93
N CYS A 62 -10.66 12.89 6.49
CA CYS A 62 -10.45 12.53 5.09
C CYS A 62 -11.39 13.32 4.15
N MET A 63 -12.67 13.43 4.50
CA MET A 63 -13.64 14.19 3.70
C MET A 63 -13.31 15.68 3.66
N LEU A 64 -12.93 16.28 4.80
CA LEU A 64 -12.60 17.70 4.88
C LEU A 64 -11.44 18.06 3.93
N TRP A 65 -10.41 17.22 3.89
CA TRP A 65 -9.26 17.42 3.01
C TRP A 65 -9.54 17.05 1.56
N ALA A 66 -10.35 16.01 1.31
CA ALA A 66 -10.69 15.58 -0.04
C ALA A 66 -11.74 16.48 -0.72
N ALA A 67 -12.69 17.07 0.04
CA ALA A 67 -13.82 17.81 -0.52
C ALA A 67 -13.42 18.94 -1.47
N PRO A 68 -12.46 19.83 -1.16
CA PRO A 68 -12.06 20.89 -2.10
C PRO A 68 -11.51 20.32 -3.41
N TRP A 69 -10.80 19.18 -3.33
CA TRP A 69 -10.24 18.51 -4.49
C TRP A 69 -11.31 17.81 -5.34
N VAL A 70 -12.30 17.21 -4.69
CA VAL A 70 -13.46 16.61 -5.37
C VAL A 70 -14.25 17.67 -6.12
N VAL A 71 -14.54 18.83 -5.48
CA VAL A 71 -15.24 19.95 -6.12
C VAL A 71 -14.45 20.43 -7.34
N ARG A 72 -13.14 20.72 -7.17
CA ARG A 72 -12.27 21.08 -8.29
C ARG A 72 -12.31 20.07 -9.43
N ASN A 73 -12.25 18.78 -9.12
CA ASN A 73 -12.26 17.74 -10.15
C ASN A 73 -13.60 17.65 -10.90
N GLN A 74 -14.71 17.92 -10.22
CA GLN A 74 -16.03 18.00 -10.89
C GLN A 74 -16.06 19.11 -11.93
N ASP A 75 -15.47 20.27 -11.63
CA ASP A 75 -15.45 21.45 -12.51
C ASP A 75 -14.44 21.31 -13.66
N VAL A 76 -13.24 20.73 -13.37
CA VAL A 76 -12.11 20.74 -14.32
C VAL A 76 -12.04 19.48 -15.16
N VAL A 77 -12.41 18.31 -14.59
CA VAL A 77 -12.23 17.00 -15.24
C VAL A 77 -13.55 16.37 -15.67
N GLY A 78 -14.67 16.97 -15.24
CA GLY A 78 -16.01 16.39 -15.42
C GLY A 78 -16.37 15.39 -14.32
N GLY A 79 -17.66 15.27 -14.02
CA GLY A 79 -18.20 14.55 -12.87
C GLY A 79 -17.76 13.09 -12.73
N GLY A 80 -17.77 12.58 -11.50
CA GLY A 80 -17.50 11.19 -11.17
C GLY A 80 -16.05 10.89 -10.74
N THR A 81 -15.15 11.87 -10.76
CA THR A 81 -13.78 11.73 -10.30
C THR A 81 -13.65 12.22 -8.86
N LEU A 82 -13.33 11.32 -7.93
CA LEU A 82 -13.15 11.70 -6.52
C LEU A 82 -11.79 12.37 -6.28
N ILE A 83 -10.70 11.63 -6.43
CA ILE A 83 -9.35 12.14 -6.12
C ILE A 83 -8.43 12.00 -7.33
N SER A 84 -8.47 10.88 -8.02
CA SER A 84 -7.53 10.52 -9.08
C SER A 84 -8.24 10.01 -10.33
N THR A 85 -7.72 10.36 -11.49
CA THR A 85 -8.17 10.00 -12.83
C THR A 85 -7.40 8.84 -13.45
N ASN A 86 -6.54 8.16 -12.66
CA ASN A 86 -5.67 7.10 -13.20
C ASN A 86 -5.98 5.70 -12.66
N ASN A 87 -7.12 5.52 -12.00
CA ASN A 87 -7.48 4.22 -11.43
C ASN A 87 -7.76 3.17 -12.50
N GLY A 88 -8.47 3.54 -13.56
CA GLY A 88 -8.73 2.67 -14.70
C GLY A 88 -7.46 2.35 -15.47
N THR A 89 -6.61 3.34 -15.70
CA THR A 89 -5.31 3.13 -16.33
C THR A 89 -4.43 2.19 -15.51
N ASN A 90 -4.35 2.38 -14.20
CA ASN A 90 -3.60 1.48 -13.33
C ASN A 90 -4.17 0.06 -13.32
N LEU A 91 -5.48 -0.08 -13.40
CA LEU A 91 -6.13 -1.39 -13.50
C LEU A 91 -5.81 -2.05 -14.84
N CYS A 92 -5.87 -1.29 -15.96
CA CYS A 92 -5.54 -1.78 -17.29
C CYS A 92 -4.09 -2.26 -17.38
N ILE A 93 -3.12 -1.51 -16.80
CA ILE A 93 -1.72 -1.95 -16.73
C ILE A 93 -1.60 -3.34 -16.09
N GLY A 94 -2.40 -3.62 -15.09
CA GLY A 94 -2.38 -4.90 -14.39
C GLY A 94 -3.19 -6.01 -15.02
N TYR A 95 -4.12 -5.69 -15.95
CA TYR A 95 -5.07 -6.64 -16.52
C TYR A 95 -5.28 -6.34 -18.02
N ASN A 96 -4.37 -6.84 -18.83
CA ASN A 96 -4.44 -6.85 -20.29
C ASN A 96 -3.65 -8.05 -20.83
N ALA A 97 -3.75 -8.34 -22.12
CA ALA A 97 -3.11 -9.50 -22.74
C ALA A 97 -1.57 -9.45 -22.70
N GLU A 98 -0.98 -8.25 -22.61
CA GLU A 98 0.47 -8.02 -22.55
C GLU A 98 0.99 -7.86 -21.10
N ALA A 99 0.12 -7.95 -20.08
CA ALA A 99 0.46 -7.66 -18.70
C ALA A 99 1.57 -8.56 -18.17
N THR A 100 2.68 -7.94 -17.77
CA THR A 100 3.83 -8.61 -17.18
C THR A 100 3.73 -8.78 -15.66
N GLY A 101 2.73 -8.17 -15.04
CA GLY A 101 2.59 -8.00 -13.61
C GLY A 101 3.29 -6.76 -13.04
N ALA A 102 4.26 -6.19 -13.75
CA ALA A 102 4.95 -4.95 -13.38
C ALA A 102 4.30 -3.72 -14.04
N PHE A 103 4.69 -2.51 -13.57
CA PHE A 103 4.39 -1.28 -14.27
C PHE A 103 4.97 -1.30 -15.69
N GLY A 104 4.18 -0.86 -16.66
CA GLY A 104 4.60 -0.74 -18.07
C GLY A 104 3.60 0.07 -18.89
N GLN A 105 4.02 0.41 -20.10
CA GLN A 105 3.13 0.98 -21.11
C GLN A 105 2.73 -0.16 -22.06
N PHE A 106 1.45 -0.40 -22.23
CA PHE A 106 0.92 -1.49 -23.03
C PHE A 106 -0.03 -0.94 -24.10
N ALA A 107 0.07 -1.45 -25.32
CA ALA A 107 -0.77 -1.04 -26.44
C ALA A 107 -2.25 -1.26 -26.14
N GLY A 108 -2.59 -2.33 -25.42
CA GLY A 108 -3.96 -2.60 -24.98
C GLY A 108 -4.56 -1.55 -24.05
N CYS A 109 -3.74 -0.69 -23.42
CA CYS A 109 -4.18 0.40 -22.55
C CYS A 109 -4.06 1.79 -23.20
N ASP A 110 -3.60 1.86 -24.45
CA ASP A 110 -3.59 3.09 -25.23
C ASP A 110 -5.00 3.31 -25.82
N THR A 111 -5.66 4.36 -25.40
CA THR A 111 -6.99 4.74 -25.90
C THR A 111 -6.95 5.56 -27.16
N GLY A 112 -5.77 5.99 -27.61
CA GLY A 112 -5.57 6.95 -28.68
C GLY A 112 -5.86 8.41 -28.30
N GLU A 113 -6.43 8.64 -27.11
CA GLU A 113 -6.64 9.98 -26.56
C GLU A 113 -5.44 10.44 -25.74
N ARG A 114 -5.21 11.75 -25.70
CA ARG A 114 -4.18 12.40 -24.86
C ARG A 114 -4.86 13.24 -23.78
N TYR A 115 -4.19 13.41 -22.67
CA TYR A 115 -4.67 14.25 -21.57
C TYR A 115 -4.92 15.71 -21.97
N VAL A 116 -4.31 16.16 -23.08
CA VAL A 116 -4.46 17.51 -23.63
C VAL A 116 -5.66 17.66 -24.58
N ASP A 117 -6.37 16.59 -24.92
CA ASP A 117 -7.46 16.59 -25.89
C ASP A 117 -8.78 17.16 -25.34
N GLY A 118 -8.73 17.82 -24.20
CA GLY A 118 -9.85 18.53 -23.60
C GLY A 118 -10.04 18.18 -22.11
N PRO A 119 -10.90 18.93 -21.40
CA PRO A 119 -11.06 18.83 -19.96
C PRO A 119 -11.54 17.44 -19.49
N ASP A 120 -12.33 16.75 -20.31
CA ASP A 120 -12.86 15.42 -20.00
C ASP A 120 -11.96 14.26 -20.44
N ALA A 121 -10.85 14.53 -21.13
CA ALA A 121 -10.01 13.48 -21.73
C ALA A 121 -9.47 12.51 -20.67
N GLU A 122 -8.99 13.03 -19.53
CA GLU A 122 -8.51 12.19 -18.42
C GLU A 122 -9.58 11.22 -17.93
N ARG A 123 -10.82 11.71 -17.79
CA ARG A 123 -11.93 10.88 -17.34
C ARG A 123 -12.30 9.82 -18.37
N ARG A 124 -12.35 10.18 -19.68
CA ARG A 124 -12.64 9.21 -20.76
C ARG A 124 -11.59 8.11 -20.81
N ILE A 125 -10.31 8.48 -20.74
CA ILE A 125 -9.18 7.53 -20.68
C ILE A 125 -9.33 6.59 -19.48
N ASP A 126 -9.61 7.12 -18.29
CA ASP A 126 -9.77 6.29 -17.08
C ASP A 126 -10.95 5.32 -17.18
N VAL A 127 -12.09 5.80 -17.66
CA VAL A 127 -13.31 4.98 -17.80
C VAL A 127 -13.10 3.87 -18.83
N GLU A 128 -12.50 4.20 -20.01
CA GLU A 128 -12.25 3.22 -21.06
C GLU A 128 -11.22 2.17 -20.62
N ASN A 129 -10.14 2.59 -20.00
CA ASN A 129 -9.14 1.66 -19.48
C ASN A 129 -9.70 0.75 -18.38
N ARG A 130 -10.58 1.28 -17.51
CA ARG A 130 -11.28 0.44 -16.52
C ARG A 130 -12.15 -0.61 -17.20
N ARG A 131 -12.91 -0.23 -18.23
CA ARG A 131 -13.74 -1.14 -19.01
C ARG A 131 -12.89 -2.25 -19.62
N ARG A 132 -11.79 -1.91 -20.32
CA ARG A 132 -10.88 -2.89 -20.94
C ARG A 132 -10.30 -3.87 -19.91
N ALA A 133 -9.90 -3.39 -18.74
CA ALA A 133 -9.40 -4.25 -17.68
C ALA A 133 -10.45 -5.22 -17.16
N LEU A 134 -11.69 -4.76 -16.95
CA LEU A 134 -12.79 -5.60 -16.48
C LEU A 134 -13.19 -6.62 -17.54
N ASP A 135 -13.21 -6.24 -18.82
CA ASP A 135 -13.48 -7.13 -19.94
C ASP A 135 -12.42 -8.25 -20.00
N TYR A 136 -11.11 -7.89 -19.83
CA TYR A 136 -10.04 -8.88 -19.76
C TYR A 136 -10.19 -9.84 -18.57
N ILE A 137 -10.48 -9.32 -17.37
CA ILE A 137 -10.71 -10.15 -16.17
C ILE A 137 -11.86 -11.15 -16.40
N ALA A 138 -12.93 -10.70 -17.05
CA ALA A 138 -14.08 -11.55 -17.35
C ALA A 138 -13.78 -12.60 -18.43
N ALA A 139 -12.99 -12.25 -19.46
CA ALA A 139 -12.63 -13.15 -20.55
C ALA A 139 -11.56 -14.18 -20.15
N GLU A 140 -10.60 -13.79 -19.31
CA GLU A 140 -9.42 -14.59 -18.98
C GLU A 140 -9.25 -14.82 -17.46
N PRO A 141 -10.26 -15.33 -16.74
CA PRO A 141 -10.20 -15.46 -15.28
C PRO A 141 -9.11 -16.40 -14.79
N LEU A 142 -8.70 -17.37 -15.59
CA LEU A 142 -7.63 -18.32 -15.25
C LEU A 142 -6.22 -17.68 -15.30
N SER A 143 -6.06 -16.56 -15.97
CA SER A 143 -4.80 -15.81 -16.00
C SER A 143 -4.53 -15.04 -14.69
N ILE A 144 -5.59 -14.73 -13.92
CA ILE A 144 -5.52 -13.84 -12.75
C ILE A 144 -4.58 -14.35 -11.66
N PRO A 145 -4.58 -15.64 -11.26
CA PRO A 145 -3.64 -16.14 -10.25
C PRO A 145 -2.19 -15.97 -10.67
N ALA A 146 -1.87 -16.27 -11.94
CA ALA A 146 -0.52 -16.10 -12.47
C ALA A 146 -0.09 -14.63 -12.51
N LEU A 147 -0.97 -13.73 -12.93
CA LEU A 147 -0.73 -12.29 -12.91
C LEU A 147 -0.53 -11.78 -11.49
N THR A 148 -1.33 -12.24 -10.53
CA THR A 148 -1.17 -11.88 -9.12
C THR A 148 0.20 -12.30 -8.57
N ALA A 149 0.67 -13.52 -8.90
CA ALA A 149 2.00 -13.97 -8.53
C ALA A 149 3.11 -13.11 -9.17
N LYS A 150 2.97 -12.74 -10.45
CA LYS A 150 3.89 -11.83 -11.15
C LYS A 150 3.90 -10.44 -10.50
N LYS A 151 2.74 -9.88 -10.13
CA LYS A 151 2.60 -8.59 -9.41
C LYS A 151 3.31 -8.63 -8.06
N PHE A 152 3.11 -9.72 -7.31
CA PHE A 152 3.82 -9.94 -6.04
C PHE A 152 5.33 -9.94 -6.26
N TRP A 153 5.82 -10.68 -7.26
CA TRP A 153 7.25 -10.73 -7.57
C TRP A 153 7.80 -9.39 -8.03
N ALA A 154 7.06 -8.65 -8.88
CA ALA A 154 7.44 -7.32 -9.32
C ALA A 154 7.54 -6.31 -8.15
N THR A 155 6.75 -6.52 -7.09
CA THR A 155 6.81 -5.68 -5.88
C THR A 155 7.95 -6.07 -4.96
N PHE A 156 8.16 -7.37 -4.71
CA PHE A 156 9.05 -7.87 -3.64
C PHE A 156 10.35 -8.51 -4.15
N GLY A 157 10.50 -8.73 -5.45
CA GLY A 157 11.65 -9.46 -6.01
C GLY A 157 12.98 -8.73 -5.86
N THR A 158 12.97 -7.39 -5.90
CA THR A 158 14.18 -6.57 -5.79
C THR A 158 13.94 -5.30 -4.96
N ASP A 159 15.01 -4.65 -4.54
CA ASP A 159 14.97 -3.35 -3.85
C ASP A 159 16.05 -2.37 -4.36
N ASP A 160 16.33 -2.42 -5.64
CA ASP A 160 17.28 -1.53 -6.32
C ASP A 160 16.59 -0.38 -7.10
N ASP A 161 15.28 -0.24 -6.94
CA ASP A 161 14.48 0.71 -7.72
C ASP A 161 14.85 2.18 -7.46
N GLY A 162 15.25 2.52 -6.25
CA GLY A 162 15.68 3.88 -5.91
C GLY A 162 16.88 4.35 -6.75
N LEU A 163 17.85 3.48 -7.00
CA LEU A 163 18.99 3.80 -7.87
C LEU A 163 18.56 3.84 -9.33
N ARG A 164 17.80 2.84 -9.77
CA ARG A 164 17.30 2.75 -11.14
C ARG A 164 16.39 3.93 -11.51
N ALA A 165 15.49 4.34 -10.61
CA ALA A 165 14.58 5.45 -10.86
C ALA A 165 15.32 6.78 -11.05
N ASN A 166 16.35 7.05 -10.24
CA ASN A 166 17.15 8.26 -10.37
C ASN A 166 17.90 8.35 -11.71
N GLU A 167 18.21 7.23 -12.35
CA GLU A 167 18.97 7.17 -13.59
C GLU A 167 18.09 6.98 -14.83
N SER A 168 16.82 6.53 -14.68
CA SER A 168 15.96 6.17 -15.82
C SER A 168 15.18 7.34 -16.44
N PHE A 169 15.09 8.50 -15.77
CA PHE A 169 14.34 9.66 -16.26
C PHE A 169 15.21 10.70 -16.98
N GLY A 170 16.23 10.25 -17.72
CA GLY A 170 17.12 11.13 -18.48
C GLY A 170 18.21 11.81 -17.68
N ALA A 171 18.37 11.43 -16.42
CA ALA A 171 19.49 11.86 -15.59
C ALA A 171 20.78 11.13 -15.99
N VAL A 172 21.89 11.86 -15.91
CA VAL A 172 23.23 11.29 -16.12
C VAL A 172 23.49 10.20 -15.06
N GLU A 173 24.14 9.12 -15.45
CA GLU A 173 24.61 8.10 -14.50
C GLU A 173 25.45 8.73 -13.38
N ILE A 174 24.91 8.71 -12.17
CA ILE A 174 25.52 9.35 -11.00
C ILE A 174 26.69 8.51 -10.46
N MET A 175 26.63 7.20 -10.65
CA MET A 175 27.61 6.27 -10.10
C MET A 175 28.45 5.57 -11.18
N ARG A 176 29.73 5.38 -10.89
CA ARG A 176 30.61 4.52 -11.69
C ARG A 176 30.07 3.06 -11.66
N PRO A 177 30.19 2.26 -12.75
CA PRO A 177 29.64 0.92 -12.84
C PRO A 177 30.03 0.00 -11.69
N GLY A 178 31.28 0.04 -11.23
CA GLY A 178 31.75 -0.76 -10.10
C GLY A 178 31.10 -0.36 -8.76
N ALA A 179 30.99 0.93 -8.49
CA ALA A 179 30.32 1.43 -7.28
C ALA A 179 28.81 1.09 -7.29
N ARG A 180 28.18 1.17 -8.46
CA ARG A 180 26.77 0.77 -8.66
C ARG A 180 26.54 -0.70 -8.31
N SER A 181 27.41 -1.60 -8.78
CA SER A 181 27.29 -3.04 -8.51
C SER A 181 27.39 -3.34 -7.01
N VAL A 182 28.34 -2.71 -6.33
CA VAL A 182 28.51 -2.85 -4.88
C VAL A 182 27.31 -2.31 -4.13
N TRP A 183 26.84 -1.12 -4.49
CA TRP A 183 25.65 -0.51 -3.86
C TRP A 183 24.42 -1.37 -4.06
N ARG A 184 24.18 -1.85 -5.29
CA ARG A 184 23.07 -2.75 -5.60
C ARG A 184 23.14 -4.04 -4.78
N ALA A 185 24.30 -4.67 -4.70
CA ALA A 185 24.48 -5.87 -3.91
C ALA A 185 24.22 -5.64 -2.42
N ALA A 186 24.71 -4.51 -1.88
CA ALA A 186 24.50 -4.14 -0.49
C ALA A 186 23.01 -3.87 -0.16
N THR A 187 22.31 -3.11 -1.01
CA THR A 187 20.88 -2.81 -0.81
C THR A 187 20.02 -4.06 -0.91
N ILE A 188 20.26 -4.92 -1.91
CA ILE A 188 19.54 -6.19 -2.05
C ILE A 188 19.86 -7.11 -0.86
N GLY A 189 21.12 -7.22 -0.45
CA GLY A 189 21.52 -8.04 0.69
C GLY A 189 20.83 -7.60 1.98
N LEU A 190 20.85 -6.30 2.28
CA LEU A 190 20.15 -5.73 3.44
C LEU A 190 18.63 -5.99 3.36
N TYR A 191 18.04 -5.77 2.20
CA TYR A 191 16.63 -6.04 1.96
C TYR A 191 16.27 -7.50 2.26
N VAL A 192 17.05 -8.45 1.76
CA VAL A 192 16.81 -9.88 2.01
C VAL A 192 16.87 -10.21 3.50
N VAL A 193 17.85 -9.66 4.22
CA VAL A 193 17.96 -9.86 5.69
C VAL A 193 16.74 -9.33 6.41
N ILE A 194 16.29 -8.10 6.08
CA ILE A 194 15.09 -7.50 6.67
C ILE A 194 13.85 -8.35 6.36
N MET A 195 13.70 -8.83 5.12
CA MET A 195 12.55 -9.64 4.72
C MET A 195 12.53 -11.01 5.42
N ILE A 196 13.68 -11.66 5.58
CA ILE A 196 13.78 -12.92 6.34
C ILE A 196 13.36 -12.66 7.81
N ALA A 197 13.89 -11.62 8.44
CA ALA A 197 13.52 -11.26 9.80
C ALA A 197 12.01 -10.94 9.92
N ALA A 198 11.43 -10.23 8.95
CA ALA A 198 10.01 -9.93 8.92
C ALA A 198 9.14 -11.17 8.73
N ILE A 199 9.55 -12.12 7.89
CA ILE A 199 8.84 -13.41 7.71
C ILE A 199 8.86 -14.22 9.01
N VAL A 200 10.00 -14.29 9.69
CA VAL A 200 10.11 -14.94 11.00
C VAL A 200 9.19 -14.24 12.02
N GLY A 201 9.24 -12.93 12.09
CA GLY A 201 8.38 -12.13 12.96
C GLY A 201 6.89 -12.32 12.66
N LEU A 202 6.51 -12.37 11.39
CA LEU A 202 5.15 -12.67 10.94
C LEU A 202 4.70 -14.07 11.42
N ALA A 203 5.52 -15.10 11.19
CA ALA A 203 5.22 -16.45 11.61
C ALA A 203 5.03 -16.56 13.14
N LEU A 204 5.88 -15.87 13.92
CA LEU A 204 5.77 -15.81 15.37
C LEU A 204 4.52 -15.06 15.82
N SER A 205 4.21 -13.96 15.15
CA SER A 205 3.02 -13.14 15.43
C SER A 205 1.74 -13.92 15.18
N LEU A 206 1.65 -14.64 14.06
CA LEU A 206 0.50 -15.48 13.73
C LEU A 206 0.29 -16.61 14.74
N ARG A 207 1.36 -17.23 15.24
CA ARG A 207 1.28 -18.26 16.30
C ARG A 207 0.77 -17.71 17.62
N ARG A 208 1.01 -16.44 17.92
CA ARG A 208 0.64 -15.75 19.16
C ARG A 208 -0.69 -15.02 19.12
N LEU A 209 -1.41 -15.07 17.99
CA LEU A 209 -2.69 -14.35 17.83
C LEU A 209 -3.83 -14.85 18.70
N ARG A 210 -3.67 -15.92 19.45
CA ARG A 210 -4.72 -16.44 20.36
C ARG A 210 -4.35 -16.14 21.81
N PRO A 211 -5.27 -15.55 22.60
CA PRO A 211 -6.63 -15.10 22.25
C PRO A 211 -6.61 -13.71 21.54
N LEU A 212 -7.37 -13.59 20.47
CA LEU A 212 -7.44 -12.38 19.63
C LEU A 212 -7.70 -11.08 20.41
N ARG A 213 -8.53 -11.16 21.46
CA ARG A 213 -8.92 -10.00 22.28
C ARG A 213 -7.75 -9.26 22.94
N GLN A 214 -6.63 -9.94 23.17
CA GLN A 214 -5.44 -9.36 23.80
C GLN A 214 -4.40 -8.87 22.78
N GLN A 215 -4.67 -9.04 21.50
CA GLN A 215 -3.70 -8.84 20.42
C GLN A 215 -4.10 -7.69 19.47
N ALA A 216 -4.84 -6.69 19.95
CA ALA A 216 -5.35 -5.60 19.11
C ALA A 216 -4.23 -4.88 18.32
N ALA A 217 -3.10 -4.58 18.97
CA ALA A 217 -1.97 -3.91 18.29
C ALA A 217 -1.38 -4.77 17.18
N MET A 218 -1.13 -6.06 17.46
CA MET A 218 -0.58 -6.98 16.45
C MET A 218 -1.56 -7.20 15.30
N LEU A 219 -2.84 -7.39 15.60
CA LEU A 219 -3.86 -7.54 14.56
C LEU A 219 -3.97 -6.27 13.70
N THR A 220 -3.83 -5.09 14.29
CA THR A 220 -3.77 -3.82 13.55
C THR A 220 -2.58 -3.81 12.57
N VAL A 221 -1.39 -4.21 13.00
CA VAL A 221 -0.21 -4.31 12.12
C VAL A 221 -0.47 -5.29 10.96
N LEU A 222 -1.02 -6.46 11.24
CA LEU A 222 -1.30 -7.47 10.21
C LEU A 222 -2.39 -7.05 9.24
N MET A 223 -3.47 -6.44 9.72
CA MET A 223 -4.57 -5.96 8.88
C MET A 223 -4.15 -4.78 8.01
N THR A 224 -3.35 -3.84 8.55
CA THR A 224 -2.81 -2.73 7.75
C THR A 224 -1.78 -3.21 6.72
N LEU A 225 -0.97 -4.22 7.05
CA LEU A 225 -0.11 -4.88 6.07
C LEU A 225 -0.92 -5.52 4.94
N ALA A 226 -1.97 -6.27 5.27
CA ALA A 226 -2.84 -6.91 4.28
C ALA A 226 -3.55 -5.87 3.38
N ALA A 227 -4.05 -4.78 3.94
CA ALA A 227 -4.66 -3.69 3.18
C ALA A 227 -3.66 -3.00 2.24
N SER A 228 -2.43 -2.79 2.70
CA SER A 228 -1.37 -2.21 1.87
C SER A 228 -0.96 -3.16 0.73
N LEU A 229 -0.90 -4.47 1.00
CA LEU A 229 -0.58 -5.50 0.00
C LEU A 229 -1.68 -5.64 -1.07
N ALA A 230 -2.93 -5.38 -0.72
CA ALA A 230 -4.03 -5.48 -1.67
C ALA A 230 -3.81 -4.56 -2.90
N VAL A 231 -3.23 -3.37 -2.71
CA VAL A 231 -3.05 -2.39 -3.80
C VAL A 231 -2.17 -2.93 -4.93
N PRO A 232 -0.89 -3.32 -4.72
CA PRO A 232 -0.07 -3.84 -5.80
C PRO A 232 -0.62 -5.14 -6.42
N LEU A 233 -1.34 -5.95 -5.65
CA LEU A 233 -1.93 -7.17 -6.16
C LEU A 233 -3.18 -6.91 -7.02
N LEU A 234 -3.93 -5.85 -6.71
CA LEU A 234 -5.13 -5.45 -7.47
C LEU A 234 -4.80 -4.67 -8.74
N VAL A 235 -3.76 -3.85 -8.74
CA VAL A 235 -3.39 -3.04 -9.92
C VAL A 235 -2.20 -3.67 -10.64
N PHE A 236 -0.98 -3.29 -10.33
CA PHE A 236 0.26 -3.85 -10.85
C PHE A 236 1.34 -3.84 -9.76
N GLY A 237 2.34 -4.70 -9.88
CA GLY A 237 3.48 -4.74 -8.96
C GLY A 237 4.49 -3.65 -9.29
N ASP A 238 5.02 -3.01 -8.24
CA ASP A 238 6.09 -2.01 -8.37
C ASP A 238 6.82 -1.90 -7.03
N PRO A 239 8.18 -1.88 -7.01
CA PRO A 239 8.95 -1.78 -5.76
C PRO A 239 8.61 -0.56 -4.90
N ARG A 240 8.20 0.57 -5.50
CA ARG A 240 7.79 1.80 -4.79
C ARG A 240 6.57 1.61 -3.88
N PHE A 241 5.73 0.61 -4.14
CA PHE A 241 4.60 0.31 -3.25
C PHE A 241 5.03 -0.18 -1.88
N LYS A 242 6.27 -0.71 -1.73
CA LYS A 242 6.83 -1.14 -0.44
C LYS A 242 6.85 -0.03 0.62
N VAL A 243 6.96 1.22 0.22
CA VAL A 243 6.93 2.38 1.13
C VAL A 243 5.64 2.38 1.97
N SER A 244 4.52 1.93 1.42
CA SER A 244 3.23 1.93 2.12
C SER A 244 3.16 0.93 3.28
N PHE A 245 3.99 -0.10 3.28
CA PHE A 245 4.02 -1.14 4.31
C PHE A 245 5.40 -1.30 4.98
N ALA A 246 6.32 -0.38 4.72
CA ALA A 246 7.63 -0.36 5.39
C ALA A 246 7.53 -0.34 6.93
N PRO A 247 6.61 0.44 7.55
CA PRO A 247 6.46 0.43 9.00
C PRO A 247 6.04 -0.95 9.54
N GLN A 248 5.14 -1.64 8.88
CA GLN A 248 4.68 -2.97 9.30
C GLN A 248 5.79 -4.01 9.14
N ILE A 249 6.54 -3.94 8.03
CA ILE A 249 7.72 -4.79 7.81
C ILE A 249 8.76 -4.54 8.91
N ALA A 250 9.02 -3.28 9.27
CA ALA A 250 9.98 -2.93 10.32
C ALA A 250 9.57 -3.50 11.70
N VAL A 251 8.29 -3.41 12.07
CA VAL A 251 7.77 -4.01 13.31
C VAL A 251 7.96 -5.53 13.29
N LEU A 252 7.59 -6.19 12.21
CA LEU A 252 7.73 -7.63 12.09
C LEU A 252 9.19 -8.07 12.09
N ALA A 253 10.08 -7.35 11.38
CA ALA A 253 11.51 -7.62 11.40
C ALA A 253 12.11 -7.47 12.80
N GLY A 254 11.71 -6.43 13.54
CA GLY A 254 12.10 -6.24 14.94
C GLY A 254 11.71 -7.43 15.82
N ILE A 255 10.50 -7.96 15.68
CA ILE A 255 10.05 -9.16 16.41
C ILE A 255 10.91 -10.37 16.04
N GLY A 256 11.21 -10.56 14.75
CA GLY A 256 12.07 -11.63 14.28
C GLY A 256 13.51 -11.55 14.81
N CYS A 257 14.10 -10.36 14.80
CA CYS A 257 15.45 -10.11 15.33
C CYS A 257 15.53 -10.37 16.84
N ILE A 258 14.57 -9.88 17.62
CA ILE A 258 14.52 -10.11 19.08
C ILE A 258 14.45 -11.62 19.37
N ALA A 259 13.57 -12.34 18.66
CA ALA A 259 13.43 -13.78 18.86
C ALA A 259 14.71 -14.56 18.48
N ALA A 260 15.44 -14.13 17.47
CA ALA A 260 16.73 -14.72 17.11
C ALA A 260 17.79 -14.44 18.18
N PHE A 261 17.86 -13.21 18.66
CA PHE A 261 18.80 -12.80 19.72
C PHE A 261 18.58 -13.56 21.02
N ASP A 262 17.33 -13.71 21.47
CA ASP A 262 16.97 -14.45 22.68
C ASP A 262 17.39 -15.94 22.57
N ARG A 263 17.25 -16.54 21.40
CA ARG A 263 17.70 -17.92 21.18
C ARG A 263 19.23 -18.08 21.28
N VAL A 264 19.97 -17.15 20.65
CA VAL A 264 21.45 -17.16 20.72
C VAL A 264 21.90 -17.00 22.17
N ARG A 265 21.28 -16.09 22.91
CA ARG A 265 21.61 -15.86 24.32
C ARG A 265 21.30 -17.09 25.20
N ALA A 266 20.20 -17.78 24.94
CA ALA A 266 19.82 -18.99 25.68
C ALA A 266 20.70 -20.20 25.36
N SER A 267 21.39 -20.21 24.21
CA SER A 267 22.29 -21.28 23.79
C SER A 267 23.75 -21.04 24.17
N SER A 268 24.10 -19.85 24.68
CA SER A 268 25.46 -19.55 25.13
C SER A 268 25.64 -20.13 26.55
N PRO A 269 26.53 -21.11 26.76
CA PRO A 269 26.82 -21.64 28.09
C PRO A 269 27.50 -20.53 28.93
N THR A 270 26.96 -20.30 30.13
CA THR A 270 27.58 -19.44 31.16
C THR A 270 28.83 -20.10 31.73
#